data_853416754e4962e2974ec54e5a20c333
#
_entry.id   853416754e4962e2974ec54e5a20c333
#
_cell.length_a   1.000
_cell.length_b   1.000
_cell.length_c   1.000
_cell.angle_alpha   90.00
_cell.angle_beta   90.00
_cell.angle_gamma   90.00
#
_symmetry.space_group_name_H-M   'P 1'
#
loop_
_entity.id
_entity.type
_entity.pdbx_description
1 polymer ?
#
loop_
_entity_poly.entity_id
_entity_poly.type
_entity_poly.pdbx_seq_one_letter_code
_entity_poly.pdbx_strand_id
1 'polypeptide(L)' 'MNIETENIKSVRWVKDLLDTNKNLYMILTSKDNKTFSVPLDEANRHYQAILEWVAEGNTIEEPS' A
#
# COMPACT_ATOMS: atom_id res chain seq x y z
N MET A 1 2.71 8.89 12.89
CA MET A 1 1.37 8.37 13.23
C MET A 1 1.15 7.06 12.50
N ASN A 2 0.66 6.05 13.21
CA ASN A 2 0.39 4.74 12.60
C ASN A 2 -1.00 4.70 12.03
N ILE A 3 -1.15 4.08 10.85
CA ILE A 3 -2.47 3.75 10.34
C ILE A 3 -2.80 2.32 10.80
N GLU A 4 -4.03 2.08 11.22
CA GLU A 4 -4.46 0.75 11.60
C GLU A 4 -5.01 0.01 10.39
N THR A 5 -4.83 -1.32 10.37
CA THR A 5 -5.25 -2.14 9.24
C THR A 5 -6.75 -2.00 8.96
N GLU A 6 -7.56 -1.85 9.99
CA GLU A 6 -9.01 -1.68 9.84
C GLU A 6 -9.40 -0.39 9.14
N ASN A 7 -8.50 0.59 9.05
CA ASN A 7 -8.74 1.85 8.36
C ASN A 7 -8.28 1.83 6.91
N ILE A 8 -7.67 0.75 6.45
CA ILE A 8 -7.25 0.61 5.07
C ILE A 8 -8.43 0.18 4.20
N LYS A 9 -8.78 1.02 3.22
CA LYS A 9 -9.83 0.70 2.26
C LYS A 9 -9.29 -0.11 1.10
N SER A 10 -8.17 0.34 0.52
CA SER A 10 -7.53 -0.35 -0.59
C SER A 10 -6.06 0.04 -0.68
N VAL A 11 -5.29 -0.80 -1.35
CA VAL A 11 -3.87 -0.54 -1.63
C VAL A 11 -3.60 -0.91 -3.08
N ARG A 12 -2.82 -0.10 -3.78
CA ARG A 12 -2.49 -0.30 -5.19
C ARG A 12 -0.99 -0.17 -5.39
N TRP A 13 -0.44 -1.04 -6.24
CA TRP A 13 0.95 -0.94 -6.67
C TRP A 13 1.12 0.20 -7.66
N VAL A 14 2.27 0.89 -7.59
CA VAL A 14 2.70 1.83 -8.62
C VAL A 14 4.01 1.33 -9.19
N LYS A 15 4.05 1.12 -10.49
CA LYS A 15 5.21 0.56 -11.19
C LYS A 15 5.99 1.64 -11.92
N ASP A 16 7.28 1.35 -12.18
CA ASP A 16 8.12 2.19 -13.02
C ASP A 16 7.58 2.19 -14.44
N LEU A 17 7.47 3.36 -15.06
CA LEU A 17 7.00 3.48 -16.43
C LEU A 17 7.97 2.87 -17.44
N LEU A 18 9.28 2.85 -17.09
CA LEU A 18 10.32 2.30 -17.97
C LEU A 18 10.57 0.81 -17.75
N ASP A 19 10.20 0.32 -16.57
CA ASP A 19 10.37 -1.09 -16.21
C ASP A 19 9.15 -1.56 -15.44
N THR A 20 8.18 -2.12 -16.16
CA THR A 20 6.91 -2.55 -15.57
C THR A 20 7.05 -3.75 -14.64
N ASN A 21 8.24 -4.37 -14.59
CA ASN A 21 8.51 -5.46 -13.64
C ASN A 21 8.97 -4.94 -12.27
N LYS A 22 9.19 -3.63 -12.15
CA LYS A 22 9.71 -3.04 -10.92
C LYS A 22 8.62 -2.20 -10.25
N ASN A 23 8.26 -2.58 -9.03
CA ASN A 23 7.35 -1.79 -8.21
C ASN A 23 8.14 -0.67 -7.52
N LEU A 24 7.65 0.56 -7.59
CA LEU A 24 8.29 1.72 -6.97
C LEU A 24 7.75 1.98 -5.57
N TYR A 25 6.44 1.98 -5.42
CA TYR A 25 5.78 2.22 -4.14
C TYR A 25 4.34 1.78 -4.24
N MET A 26 3.60 1.97 -3.15
CA MET A 26 2.18 1.65 -3.11
C MET A 26 1.37 2.90 -2.78
N ILE A 27 0.14 2.96 -3.25
CA ILE A 27 -0.82 3.98 -2.83
C ILE A 27 -1.82 3.30 -1.90
N LEU A 28 -1.88 3.79 -0.66
CA LEU A 28 -2.84 3.32 0.33
C LEU A 28 -3.99 4.31 0.39
N THR A 29 -5.21 3.82 0.27
CA THR A 29 -6.42 4.63 0.45
C THR A 29 -7.08 4.22 1.75
N SER A 30 -7.30 5.19 2.64
CA SER A 30 -7.97 4.93 3.90
C SER A 30 -9.49 5.02 3.73
N LYS A 31 -10.22 4.56 4.74
CA LYS A 31 -11.70 4.56 4.68
C LYS A 31 -12.30 5.97 4.71
N ASP A 32 -11.53 6.97 5.13
CA ASP A 32 -11.94 8.37 5.08
C ASP A 32 -11.50 9.07 3.78
N ASN A 33 -11.14 8.28 2.75
CA ASN A 33 -10.77 8.74 1.41
C ASN A 33 -9.46 9.54 1.34
N LYS A 34 -8.59 9.36 2.31
CA LYS A 34 -7.25 9.93 2.25
C LYS A 34 -6.31 8.95 1.57
N THR A 35 -5.37 9.46 0.78
CA THR A 35 -4.38 8.64 0.08
C THR A 35 -2.98 8.94 0.59
N PHE A 36 -2.15 7.89 0.62
CA PHE A 36 -0.77 7.98 1.09
C PHE A 36 0.14 7.24 0.14
N SER A 37 1.29 7.84 -0.20
CA SER A 37 2.34 7.14 -0.92
C SER A 37 3.18 6.37 0.07
N VAL A 38 3.30 5.06 -0.11
CA VAL A 38 3.97 4.18 0.82
C VAL A 38 5.18 3.54 0.15
N PRO A 39 6.40 3.86 0.58
CA PRO A 39 7.60 3.24 0.00
C PRO A 39 7.72 1.78 0.39
N LEU A 40 8.49 1.02 -0.38
CA LEU A 40 8.75 -0.39 -0.10
C LEU A 40 9.89 -0.49 0.92
N ASP A 41 9.64 -0.03 2.12
CA ASP A 41 10.63 0.06 3.19
C ASP A 41 10.06 -0.59 4.45
N GLU A 42 10.69 -1.67 4.89
CA GLU A 42 10.24 -2.42 6.06
C GLU A 42 10.21 -1.59 7.34
N ALA A 43 10.97 -0.51 7.40
CA ALA A 43 10.97 0.39 8.55
C ALA A 43 9.78 1.36 8.51
N ASN A 44 9.07 1.47 7.38
CA ASN A 44 7.93 2.37 7.25
C ASN A 44 6.69 1.76 7.90
N ARG A 45 6.05 2.50 8.79
CA ARG A 45 4.89 2.01 9.54
C ARG A 45 3.68 1.73 8.67
N HIS A 46 3.48 2.55 7.64
CA HIS A 46 2.38 2.32 6.69
C HIS A 46 2.62 1.03 5.90
N TYR A 47 3.87 0.77 5.53
CA TYR A 47 4.22 -0.47 4.84
C TYR A 47 3.94 -1.68 5.73
N GLN A 48 4.31 -1.61 7.00
CA GLN A 48 4.04 -2.69 7.95
C GLN A 48 2.54 -2.93 8.12
N ALA A 49 1.75 -1.85 8.18
CA ALA A 49 0.30 -1.96 8.26
C ALA A 49 -0.28 -2.64 7.02
N ILE A 50 0.26 -2.33 5.84
CA ILE A 50 -0.17 -2.98 4.60
C ILE A 50 0.14 -4.48 4.63
N LEU A 51 1.31 -4.87 5.13
CA LEU A 51 1.67 -6.29 5.23
C LEU A 51 0.71 -7.04 6.15
N GLU A 52 0.34 -6.44 7.28
CA GLU A 52 -0.65 -7.04 8.18
C GLU A 52 -2.03 -7.14 7.51
N TRP A 53 -2.41 -6.11 6.78
CA TRP A 53 -3.68 -6.07 6.06
C TRP A 53 -3.75 -7.19 5.02
N VAL A 54 -2.66 -7.44 4.28
CA VAL A 54 -2.59 -8.54 3.33
C VAL A 54 -2.69 -9.89 4.06
N ALA A 55 -2.04 -10.00 5.22
CA ALA A 55 -2.09 -11.22 6.01
C ALA A 55 -3.50 -11.54 6.52
N GLU A 56 -4.38 -10.54 6.59
CA GLU A 56 -5.77 -10.71 6.97
C GLU A 56 -6.64 -11.25 5.82
N GLY A 57 -6.08 -11.46 4.64
CA GLY A 57 -6.79 -12.00 3.49
C GLY A 57 -7.09 -10.98 2.40
N ASN A 58 -6.52 -9.79 2.47
CA ASN A 58 -6.73 -8.75 1.46
C ASN A 58 -5.67 -8.84 0.37
N THR A 59 -5.95 -8.24 -0.78
CA THR A 59 -5.06 -8.26 -1.94
C THR A 59 -4.72 -6.83 -2.36
N ILE A 60 -3.43 -6.59 -2.64
CA ILE A 60 -2.99 -5.31 -3.20
C ILE A 60 -3.37 -5.28 -4.68
N GLU A 61 -4.04 -4.21 -5.11
CA GLU A 61 -4.52 -4.07 -6.48
C GLU A 61 -3.38 -3.87 -7.46
N GLU A 62 -3.55 -4.41 -8.66
CA GLU A 62 -2.60 -4.19 -9.74
C GLU A 62 -2.65 -2.74 -10.22
N PRO A 63 -1.55 -2.20 -10.77
CA PRO A 63 -1.56 -0.86 -11.33
C PRO A 63 -2.53 -0.77 -12.49
N SER A 64 -3.23 0.33 -12.57
CA SER A 64 -4.13 0.60 -13.68
C SER A 64 -3.38 1.24 -14.84
#